data_4c0ff1262bedfdeea761464d1e476c98
#
_entry.id   4c0ff1262bedfdeea761464d1e476c98
#
_cell.length_a   1.000
_cell.length_b   1.000
_cell.length_c   1.000
_cell.angle_alpha   90.00
_cell.angle_beta   90.00
_cell.angle_gamma   90.00
#
_symmetry.space_group_name_H-M   'P 1'
#
loop_
_entity.id
_entity.type
_entity.pdbx_description
1 polymer ?
#
loop_
_entity_poly.entity_id
_entity_poly.type
_entity_poly.pdbx_seq_one_letter_code
_entity_poly.pdbx_strand_id
1 'polypeptide(L)'
;MTRSIQQDRSIEKSEAKTANFNQESIFKIDELFFSRTDNRGVIEAFNSVFSRISEHADDALRGAPHKVIRHSDMPKAVFWLIWDTLKAGKPITGYVKNRAKSGRYYWVYAVIAPVDGGFLSVRMKPTSPMLATVAELYKKILRLEREDGLSPEKSAAVLLQEIRSMGFDDYMDFQAHALVTEFQARENALGRTPFNALTNAIRVAEAERMICDKIASITDELAQGAIYILNMKLQAVKLGRDRAAIDAISNNYDLILGDIKSGITRLKSIMSDASTSNFSSRKESQILLCASSIMAEVVQNFDQGDEPMTTEERERESVYLRNLHAAFSNKSTASVSAMMDECRQVLGRMDSLRQTLLGLSAVRVSLRVETNRLGERARGLDSLISEIDQSHQRVRNDLEQMFETASHFSSAITAS
;
A
#
# COMPACT_ATOMS: atom_id res chain seq x y z
N MET A 1 -9.41 -38.51 -52.53
CA MET A 1 -8.31 -38.60 -51.56
C MET A 1 -7.66 -37.25 -51.23
N THR A 2 -7.52 -36.31 -52.15
CA THR A 2 -6.80 -35.05 -51.94
C THR A 2 -7.53 -34.00 -51.06
N ARG A 3 -8.87 -34.01 -51.01
CA ARG A 3 -9.66 -33.08 -50.18
C ARG A 3 -9.68 -33.43 -48.68
N SER A 4 -9.59 -34.70 -48.31
CA SER A 4 -9.57 -35.18 -46.93
C SER A 4 -8.26 -34.82 -46.21
N ILE A 5 -7.11 -34.89 -46.92
CA ILE A 5 -5.78 -34.59 -46.36
C ILE A 5 -5.57 -33.08 -46.12
N GLN A 6 -6.22 -32.22 -46.90
CA GLN A 6 -6.16 -30.76 -46.68
C GLN A 6 -7.05 -30.31 -45.52
N GLN A 7 -8.16 -30.99 -45.28
CA GLN A 7 -9.06 -30.70 -44.15
C GLN A 7 -8.46 -31.16 -42.83
N ASP A 8 -7.83 -32.34 -42.77
CA ASP A 8 -7.11 -32.82 -41.59
C ASP A 8 -5.92 -31.92 -41.22
N ARG A 9 -5.13 -31.45 -42.19
CA ARG A 9 -4.03 -30.50 -41.93
C ARG A 9 -4.49 -29.11 -41.45
N SER A 10 -5.70 -28.70 -41.84
CA SER A 10 -6.29 -27.42 -41.36
C SER A 10 -6.85 -27.57 -39.93
N ILE A 11 -7.38 -28.74 -39.59
CA ILE A 11 -7.86 -29.06 -38.23
C ILE A 11 -6.66 -29.24 -37.29
N GLU A 12 -5.64 -30.01 -37.66
CA GLU A 12 -4.39 -30.12 -36.87
C GLU A 12 -3.68 -28.77 -36.65
N LYS A 13 -3.62 -27.91 -37.67
CA LYS A 13 -3.09 -26.55 -37.55
C LYS A 13 -3.97 -25.64 -36.67
N SER A 14 -5.28 -25.87 -36.65
CA SER A 14 -6.22 -25.14 -35.78
C SER A 14 -6.11 -25.63 -34.33
N GLU A 15 -6.02 -26.93 -34.10
CA GLU A 15 -5.83 -27.53 -32.78
C GLU A 15 -4.45 -27.25 -32.21
N ALA A 16 -3.39 -27.28 -33.01
CA ALA A 16 -2.04 -26.87 -32.58
C ALA A 16 -1.96 -25.37 -32.23
N LYS A 17 -2.71 -24.50 -32.93
CA LYS A 17 -2.85 -23.09 -32.57
C LYS A 17 -3.63 -22.92 -31.26
N THR A 18 -4.71 -23.68 -31.05
CA THR A 18 -5.53 -23.60 -29.84
C THR A 18 -4.78 -24.14 -28.60
N ALA A 19 -3.95 -25.17 -28.76
CA ALA A 19 -3.14 -25.75 -27.70
C ALA A 19 -2.06 -24.78 -27.19
N ASN A 20 -1.51 -23.90 -28.02
CA ASN A 20 -0.47 -22.95 -27.62
C ASN A 20 -1.01 -21.75 -26.80
N PHE A 21 -2.27 -21.36 -26.96
CA PHE A 21 -2.86 -20.22 -26.25
C PHE A 21 -3.00 -20.43 -24.73
N ASN A 22 -3.04 -21.69 -24.28
CA ASN A 22 -3.16 -22.04 -22.85
C ASN A 22 -1.81 -22.44 -22.21
N GLN A 23 -0.70 -22.35 -22.94
CA GLN A 23 0.63 -22.63 -22.40
C GLN A 23 1.34 -21.35 -22.01
N GLU A 24 1.99 -21.39 -20.85
CA GLU A 24 2.81 -20.29 -20.37
C GLU A 24 4.22 -20.34 -20.97
N SER A 25 4.72 -19.20 -21.44
CA SER A 25 6.13 -19.06 -21.78
C SER A 25 6.95 -19.01 -20.48
N ILE A 26 7.85 -19.97 -20.32
CA ILE A 26 8.64 -20.11 -19.10
C ILE A 26 9.85 -19.19 -19.17
N PHE A 27 10.04 -18.40 -18.12
CA PHE A 27 11.26 -17.63 -17.85
C PHE A 27 11.64 -17.71 -16.38
N LYS A 28 12.91 -17.47 -16.09
CA LYS A 28 13.46 -17.62 -14.73
C LYS A 28 13.06 -16.45 -13.84
N ILE A 29 13.09 -16.66 -12.55
CA ILE A 29 12.70 -15.64 -11.56
C ILE A 29 13.73 -14.51 -11.44
N ASP A 30 15.00 -14.78 -11.77
CA ASP A 30 16.09 -13.82 -11.80
C ASP A 30 16.09 -12.95 -13.08
N GLU A 31 15.36 -13.36 -14.12
CA GLU A 31 15.28 -12.61 -15.37
C GLU A 31 14.39 -11.40 -15.27
N LEU A 32 14.93 -10.23 -15.62
CA LEU A 32 14.22 -8.96 -15.66
C LEU A 32 14.08 -8.48 -17.10
N PHE A 33 12.87 -8.06 -17.46
CA PHE A 33 12.59 -7.44 -18.74
C PHE A 33 12.86 -5.95 -18.68
N PHE A 34 13.39 -5.41 -19.74
CA PHE A 34 13.52 -3.98 -19.96
C PHE A 34 12.92 -3.62 -21.30
N SER A 35 12.16 -2.54 -21.36
CA SER A 35 11.81 -1.89 -22.62
C SER A 35 11.59 -0.39 -22.44
N ARG A 36 11.98 0.39 -23.45
CA ARG A 36 11.67 1.82 -23.53
C ARG A 36 10.83 2.08 -24.80
N THR A 37 9.86 2.97 -24.66
CA THR A 37 8.99 3.40 -25.76
C THR A 37 9.00 4.91 -25.90
N ASP A 38 8.62 5.43 -27.07
CA ASP A 38 8.30 6.83 -27.25
C ASP A 38 6.97 7.21 -26.51
N ASN A 39 6.59 8.49 -26.59
CA ASN A 39 5.34 9.00 -25.98
C ASN A 39 4.05 8.40 -26.58
N ARG A 40 4.13 7.73 -27.73
CA ARG A 40 3.00 7.04 -28.37
C ARG A 40 2.97 5.55 -28.03
N GLY A 41 3.94 5.06 -27.25
CA GLY A 41 4.07 3.65 -26.89
C GLY A 41 4.68 2.79 -27.99
N VAL A 42 5.49 3.38 -28.88
CA VAL A 42 6.28 2.66 -29.89
C VAL A 42 7.59 2.21 -29.25
N ILE A 43 7.93 0.95 -29.39
CA ILE A 43 9.14 0.34 -28.80
C ILE A 43 10.39 0.88 -29.50
N GLU A 44 11.30 1.48 -28.72
CA GLU A 44 12.57 2.01 -29.20
C GLU A 44 13.76 1.17 -28.75
N ALA A 45 13.68 0.61 -27.49
CA ALA A 45 14.73 -0.20 -26.92
C ALA A 45 14.15 -1.31 -26.05
N PHE A 46 14.87 -2.42 -25.95
CA PHE A 46 14.53 -3.56 -25.10
C PHE A 46 15.76 -4.46 -24.90
N ASN A 47 15.74 -5.29 -23.85
CA ASN A 47 16.81 -6.23 -23.59
C ASN A 47 16.54 -7.61 -24.25
N SER A 48 17.56 -8.46 -24.24
CA SER A 48 17.53 -9.83 -24.77
C SER A 48 16.45 -10.72 -24.14
N VAL A 49 16.14 -10.52 -22.86
CA VAL A 49 15.06 -11.23 -22.16
C VAL A 49 13.70 -10.90 -22.79
N PHE A 50 13.47 -9.62 -23.13
CA PHE A 50 12.21 -9.20 -23.74
C PHE A 50 12.00 -9.81 -25.13
N SER A 51 12.99 -9.79 -26.01
CA SER A 51 12.86 -10.38 -27.36
C SER A 51 12.71 -11.90 -27.29
N ARG A 52 13.53 -12.57 -26.49
CA ARG A 52 13.50 -14.02 -26.34
C ARG A 52 12.16 -14.55 -25.82
N ILE A 53 11.59 -13.93 -24.76
CA ILE A 53 10.35 -14.40 -24.15
C ILE A 53 9.14 -14.01 -24.98
N SER A 54 9.16 -12.86 -25.65
CA SER A 54 8.10 -12.48 -26.58
C SER A 54 8.13 -13.28 -27.88
N GLU A 55 9.24 -13.97 -28.16
CA GLU A 55 9.47 -14.78 -29.38
C GLU A 55 9.36 -13.95 -30.68
N HIS A 56 9.44 -12.65 -30.59
CA HIS A 56 9.50 -11.75 -31.73
C HIS A 56 10.96 -11.47 -32.10
N ALA A 57 11.25 -11.39 -33.36
CA ALA A 57 12.53 -10.93 -33.84
C ALA A 57 12.72 -9.43 -33.50
N ASP A 58 13.97 -9.02 -33.29
CA ASP A 58 14.30 -7.67 -32.82
C ASP A 58 13.85 -6.57 -33.80
N ASP A 59 13.97 -6.84 -35.10
CA ASP A 59 13.48 -5.96 -36.21
C ASP A 59 11.97 -5.80 -36.21
N ALA A 60 11.23 -6.84 -35.78
CA ALA A 60 9.77 -6.80 -35.66
C ALA A 60 9.28 -6.11 -34.37
N LEU A 61 10.12 -6.02 -33.35
CA LEU A 61 9.80 -5.33 -32.10
C LEU A 61 10.14 -3.85 -32.19
N ARG A 62 11.29 -3.50 -32.74
CA ARG A 62 11.78 -2.13 -32.86
C ARG A 62 10.88 -1.35 -33.80
N GLY A 63 10.32 -0.23 -33.34
CA GLY A 63 9.35 0.57 -34.12
C GLY A 63 7.92 0.03 -34.08
N ALA A 64 7.66 -1.13 -33.46
CA ALA A 64 6.31 -1.64 -33.26
C ALA A 64 5.62 -0.99 -32.05
N PRO A 65 4.30 -0.78 -32.11
CA PRO A 65 3.57 -0.37 -30.91
C PRO A 65 3.61 -1.49 -29.86
N HIS A 66 3.80 -1.15 -28.59
CA HIS A 66 3.93 -2.10 -27.47
C HIS A 66 2.73 -3.07 -27.35
N LYS A 67 1.59 -2.70 -27.91
CA LYS A 67 0.41 -3.57 -27.99
C LYS A 67 0.63 -4.87 -28.77
N VAL A 68 1.74 -5.00 -29.53
CA VAL A 68 2.08 -6.21 -30.30
C VAL A 68 2.17 -7.46 -29.42
N ILE A 69 2.60 -7.30 -28.17
CA ILE A 69 2.70 -8.36 -27.18
C ILE A 69 1.49 -8.45 -26.24
N ARG A 70 0.47 -7.61 -26.40
CA ARG A 70 -0.68 -7.58 -25.49
C ARG A 70 -1.53 -8.83 -25.63
N HIS A 71 -1.85 -9.48 -24.52
CA HIS A 71 -2.80 -10.60 -24.49
C HIS A 71 -4.25 -10.11 -24.55
N SER A 72 -5.12 -10.88 -25.22
CA SER A 72 -6.56 -10.57 -25.35
C SER A 72 -7.34 -10.59 -24.04
N ASP A 73 -6.80 -11.25 -23.00
CA ASP A 73 -7.40 -11.34 -21.67
C ASP A 73 -7.03 -10.15 -20.77
N MET A 74 -6.33 -9.15 -21.29
CA MET A 74 -6.06 -7.93 -20.53
C MET A 74 -7.21 -6.94 -20.65
N PRO A 75 -7.84 -6.54 -19.51
CA PRO A 75 -8.89 -5.55 -19.52
C PRO A 75 -8.42 -4.19 -20.06
N LYS A 76 -9.29 -3.50 -20.76
CA LYS A 76 -9.03 -2.12 -21.22
C LYS A 76 -8.83 -1.17 -20.04
N ALA A 77 -9.51 -1.42 -18.92
CA ALA A 77 -9.39 -0.69 -17.65
C ALA A 77 -7.95 -0.52 -17.19
N VAL A 78 -7.17 -1.61 -17.23
CA VAL A 78 -5.76 -1.61 -16.76
C VAL A 78 -4.91 -0.68 -17.61
N PHE A 79 -5.06 -0.72 -18.93
CA PHE A 79 -4.31 0.16 -19.83
C PHE A 79 -4.78 1.61 -19.75
N TRP A 80 -6.06 1.84 -19.47
CA TRP A 80 -6.57 3.19 -19.22
C TRP A 80 -5.90 3.80 -18.00
N LEU A 81 -5.84 3.07 -16.87
CA LEU A 81 -5.16 3.51 -15.65
C LEU A 81 -3.66 3.74 -15.88
N ILE A 82 -2.99 2.84 -16.61
CA ILE A 82 -1.58 2.98 -16.96
C ILE A 82 -1.35 4.30 -17.72
N TRP A 83 -2.10 4.54 -18.77
CA TRP A 83 -1.91 5.73 -19.60
C TRP A 83 -2.31 7.02 -18.90
N ASP A 84 -3.37 7.01 -18.11
CA ASP A 84 -3.81 8.16 -17.32
C ASP A 84 -2.73 8.58 -16.31
N THR A 85 -2.19 7.62 -15.57
CA THR A 85 -1.13 7.85 -14.58
C THR A 85 0.18 8.32 -15.23
N LEU A 86 0.60 7.69 -16.32
CA LEU A 86 1.84 8.04 -17.03
C LEU A 86 1.75 9.44 -17.65
N LYS A 87 0.61 9.82 -18.22
CA LYS A 87 0.37 11.17 -18.76
C LYS A 87 0.37 12.24 -17.66
N ALA A 88 0.01 11.86 -16.43
CA ALA A 88 0.14 12.74 -15.27
C ALA A 88 1.59 12.84 -14.73
N GLY A 89 2.57 12.26 -15.44
CA GLY A 89 3.99 12.29 -15.07
C GLY A 89 4.35 11.39 -13.88
N LYS A 90 3.49 10.41 -13.52
CA LYS A 90 3.67 9.54 -12.36
C LYS A 90 4.03 8.12 -12.79
N PRO A 91 4.89 7.41 -12.02
CA PRO A 91 5.12 5.99 -12.23
C PRO A 91 3.88 5.18 -11.85
N ILE A 92 3.73 4.01 -12.47
CA ILE A 92 2.67 3.05 -12.18
C ILE A 92 3.21 1.65 -12.17
N THR A 93 2.61 0.78 -11.36
CA THR A 93 2.94 -0.63 -11.32
C THR A 93 1.70 -1.50 -11.52
N GLY A 94 1.88 -2.74 -11.96
CA GLY A 94 0.75 -3.65 -12.10
C GLY A 94 1.07 -4.94 -12.85
N TYR A 95 0.11 -5.85 -12.76
CA TYR A 95 0.17 -7.13 -13.46
C TYR A 95 -0.22 -6.97 -14.93
N VAL A 96 0.58 -7.53 -15.80
CA VAL A 96 0.32 -7.53 -17.24
C VAL A 96 0.46 -8.94 -17.79
N LYS A 97 -0.60 -9.42 -18.45
CA LYS A 97 -0.57 -10.66 -19.21
C LYS A 97 -0.18 -10.33 -20.65
N ASN A 98 0.90 -10.91 -21.12
CA ASN A 98 1.41 -10.75 -22.48
C ASN A 98 1.22 -12.02 -23.30
N ARG A 99 1.39 -11.90 -24.61
CA ARG A 99 1.33 -12.99 -25.56
C ARG A 99 2.60 -13.01 -26.41
N ALA A 100 3.27 -14.14 -26.42
CA ALA A 100 4.38 -14.41 -27.32
C ALA A 100 3.91 -14.64 -28.76
N LYS A 101 4.82 -14.57 -29.73
CA LYS A 101 4.52 -14.78 -31.18
C LYS A 101 3.93 -16.17 -31.46
N SER A 102 4.33 -17.20 -30.69
CA SER A 102 3.77 -18.57 -30.81
C SER A 102 2.32 -18.68 -30.30
N GLY A 103 1.80 -17.66 -29.61
CA GLY A 103 0.49 -17.67 -28.96
C GLY A 103 0.55 -18.01 -27.48
N ARG A 104 1.68 -18.48 -26.96
CA ARG A 104 1.86 -18.70 -25.52
C ARG A 104 1.68 -17.40 -24.75
N TYR A 105 1.19 -17.47 -23.51
CA TYR A 105 1.08 -16.30 -22.64
C TYR A 105 2.21 -16.26 -21.61
N TYR A 106 2.45 -15.08 -21.04
CA TYR A 106 3.30 -14.90 -19.86
C TYR A 106 2.81 -13.73 -19.02
N TRP A 107 2.87 -13.92 -17.72
CA TRP A 107 2.56 -12.86 -16.78
C TRP A 107 3.83 -12.14 -16.35
N VAL A 108 3.73 -10.83 -16.23
CA VAL A 108 4.78 -9.99 -15.66
C VAL A 108 4.17 -9.03 -14.64
N TYR A 109 4.94 -8.69 -13.62
CA TYR A 109 4.67 -7.53 -12.79
C TYR A 109 5.54 -6.38 -13.30
N ALA A 110 4.91 -5.32 -13.77
CA ALA A 110 5.56 -4.21 -14.45
C ALA A 110 5.70 -3.00 -13.51
N VAL A 111 6.86 -2.36 -13.54
CA VAL A 111 7.12 -1.00 -13.04
C VAL A 111 7.34 -0.14 -14.27
N ILE A 112 6.50 0.86 -14.48
CA ILE A 112 6.53 1.73 -15.65
C ILE A 112 6.67 3.17 -15.17
N ALA A 113 7.61 3.91 -15.73
CA ALA A 113 7.85 5.30 -15.36
C ALA A 113 8.02 6.18 -16.60
N PRO A 114 7.59 7.45 -16.53
CA PRO A 114 7.93 8.42 -17.55
C PRO A 114 9.43 8.73 -17.51
N VAL A 115 10.02 8.85 -18.68
CA VAL A 115 11.39 9.30 -18.91
C VAL A 115 11.37 10.37 -19.99
N ASP A 116 12.48 11.06 -20.19
CA ASP A 116 12.58 12.02 -21.28
C ASP A 116 12.30 11.37 -22.65
N GLY A 117 11.33 11.93 -23.36
CA GLY A 117 10.89 11.42 -24.66
C GLY A 117 9.99 10.18 -24.68
N GLY A 118 9.60 9.61 -23.50
CA GLY A 118 8.75 8.45 -23.51
C GLY A 118 8.56 7.75 -22.17
N PHE A 119 8.52 6.41 -22.20
CA PHE A 119 8.26 5.59 -21.01
C PHE A 119 9.24 4.42 -20.93
N LEU A 120 9.77 4.19 -19.75
CA LEU A 120 10.64 3.06 -19.45
C LEU A 120 9.87 2.06 -18.58
N SER A 121 9.96 0.79 -18.92
CA SER A 121 9.31 -0.28 -18.18
C SER A 121 10.29 -1.39 -17.85
N VAL A 122 10.31 -1.76 -16.57
CA VAL A 122 11.00 -2.95 -16.07
C VAL A 122 9.95 -3.92 -15.56
N ARG A 123 10.19 -5.22 -15.79
CA ARG A 123 9.22 -6.26 -15.45
C ARG A 123 9.93 -7.45 -14.83
N MET A 124 9.31 -8.00 -13.80
CA MET A 124 9.74 -9.22 -13.13
C MET A 124 8.66 -10.30 -13.25
N LYS A 125 9.03 -11.56 -13.00
CA LYS A 125 8.11 -12.67 -12.91
C LYS A 125 7.28 -12.58 -11.64
N PRO A 126 5.94 -12.47 -11.70
CA PRO A 126 5.10 -12.56 -10.52
C PRO A 126 5.05 -14.02 -10.04
N THR A 127 5.19 -14.22 -8.72
CA THR A 127 5.25 -15.55 -8.10
C THR A 127 4.44 -15.66 -6.82
N SER A 128 3.87 -14.55 -6.35
CA SER A 128 3.05 -14.53 -5.16
C SER A 128 1.63 -15.05 -5.42
N PRO A 129 0.88 -15.47 -4.38
CA PRO A 129 -0.54 -15.82 -4.52
C PRO A 129 -1.42 -14.68 -5.03
N MET A 130 -0.96 -13.43 -4.94
CA MET A 130 -1.68 -12.25 -5.42
C MET A 130 -1.96 -12.31 -6.93
N LEU A 131 -1.09 -12.95 -7.72
CA LEU A 131 -1.31 -13.16 -9.15
C LEU A 131 -2.63 -13.89 -9.43
N ALA A 132 -2.95 -14.94 -8.67
CA ALA A 132 -4.20 -15.69 -8.87
C ALA A 132 -5.43 -14.81 -8.58
N THR A 133 -5.38 -14.01 -7.50
CA THR A 133 -6.44 -13.06 -7.15
C THR A 133 -6.66 -12.03 -8.25
N VAL A 134 -5.58 -11.48 -8.79
CA VAL A 134 -5.65 -10.47 -9.86
C VAL A 134 -6.12 -11.08 -11.18
N ALA A 135 -5.71 -12.31 -11.48
CA ALA A 135 -6.17 -13.00 -12.69
C ALA A 135 -7.69 -13.19 -12.69
N GLU A 136 -8.29 -13.56 -11.56
CA GLU A 136 -9.75 -13.67 -11.42
C GLU A 136 -10.44 -12.28 -11.47
N LEU A 137 -9.85 -11.27 -10.85
CA LEU A 137 -10.34 -9.89 -10.95
C LEU A 137 -10.35 -9.43 -12.42
N TYR A 138 -9.25 -9.62 -13.15
CA TYR A 138 -9.18 -9.23 -14.56
C TYR A 138 -10.17 -9.98 -15.44
N LYS A 139 -10.39 -11.25 -15.17
CA LYS A 139 -11.41 -12.07 -15.84
C LYS A 139 -12.83 -11.51 -15.60
N LYS A 140 -13.14 -11.11 -14.36
CA LYS A 140 -14.41 -10.45 -14.02
C LYS A 140 -14.59 -9.14 -14.78
N ILE A 141 -13.59 -8.26 -14.76
CA ILE A 141 -13.63 -6.97 -15.45
C ILE A 141 -13.75 -7.16 -16.98
N LEU A 142 -12.98 -8.08 -17.54
CA LEU A 142 -13.03 -8.37 -18.98
C LEU A 142 -14.39 -8.90 -19.44
N ARG A 143 -15.07 -9.70 -18.59
CA ARG A 143 -16.45 -10.15 -18.86
C ARG A 143 -17.40 -8.97 -18.94
N LEU A 144 -17.37 -8.04 -17.96
CA LEU A 144 -18.19 -6.83 -17.97
C LEU A 144 -17.88 -5.93 -19.17
N GLU A 145 -16.61 -5.80 -19.57
CA GLU A 145 -16.23 -5.08 -20.78
C GLU A 145 -16.85 -5.65 -22.06
N ARG A 146 -17.00 -6.99 -22.13
CA ARG A 146 -17.55 -7.69 -23.29
C ARG A 146 -19.08 -7.72 -23.30
N GLU A 147 -19.68 -7.99 -22.16
CA GLU A 147 -21.13 -8.14 -22.02
C GLU A 147 -21.85 -6.77 -22.02
N ASP A 148 -21.33 -5.79 -21.28
CA ASP A 148 -21.95 -4.47 -21.09
C ASP A 148 -21.38 -3.40 -22.03
N GLY A 149 -20.40 -3.73 -22.86
CA GLY A 149 -19.78 -2.78 -23.79
C GLY A 149 -19.10 -1.58 -23.11
N LEU A 150 -18.56 -1.75 -21.89
CA LEU A 150 -18.01 -0.65 -21.12
C LEU A 150 -16.87 0.07 -21.84
N SER A 151 -16.90 1.41 -21.79
CA SER A 151 -15.75 2.22 -22.21
C SER A 151 -14.54 1.95 -21.28
N PRO A 152 -13.30 2.17 -21.73
CA PRO A 152 -12.11 1.96 -20.89
C PRO A 152 -12.15 2.71 -19.56
N GLU A 153 -12.65 3.94 -19.55
CA GLU A 153 -12.81 4.78 -18.37
C GLU A 153 -13.82 4.21 -17.38
N LYS A 154 -15.03 3.83 -17.87
CA LYS A 154 -16.04 3.20 -17.02
C LYS A 154 -15.57 1.86 -16.46
N SER A 155 -14.90 1.08 -17.28
CA SER A 155 -14.29 -0.17 -16.83
C SER A 155 -13.22 0.05 -15.77
N ALA A 156 -12.41 1.10 -15.88
CA ALA A 156 -11.45 1.49 -14.86
C ALA A 156 -12.13 1.88 -13.54
N ALA A 157 -13.25 2.61 -13.60
CA ALA A 157 -14.03 2.94 -12.41
C ALA A 157 -14.55 1.67 -11.69
N VAL A 158 -15.03 0.68 -12.45
CA VAL A 158 -15.46 -0.63 -11.89
C VAL A 158 -14.27 -1.36 -11.28
N LEU A 159 -13.12 -1.40 -11.96
CA LEU A 159 -11.90 -2.02 -11.43
C LEU A 159 -11.48 -1.39 -10.09
N LEU A 160 -11.53 -0.06 -9.98
CA LEU A 160 -11.23 0.65 -8.73
C LEU A 160 -12.23 0.33 -7.62
N GLN A 161 -13.50 0.14 -7.95
CA GLN A 161 -14.52 -0.27 -6.98
C GLN A 161 -14.26 -1.70 -6.47
N GLU A 162 -13.92 -2.63 -7.37
CA GLU A 162 -13.56 -4.00 -6.98
C GLU A 162 -12.32 -4.04 -6.07
N ILE A 163 -11.30 -3.24 -6.38
CA ILE A 163 -10.11 -3.09 -5.55
C ILE A 163 -10.47 -2.60 -4.14
N ARG A 164 -11.38 -1.62 -4.03
CA ARG A 164 -11.89 -1.19 -2.73
C ARG A 164 -12.65 -2.29 -2.00
N SER A 165 -13.44 -3.11 -2.70
CA SER A 165 -14.15 -4.24 -2.09
C SER A 165 -13.19 -5.34 -1.58
N MET A 166 -11.96 -5.39 -2.09
CA MET A 166 -10.88 -6.25 -1.61
C MET A 166 -10.17 -5.71 -0.35
N GLY A 167 -10.56 -4.52 0.14
CA GLY A 167 -10.02 -3.90 1.35
C GLY A 167 -8.89 -2.90 1.10
N PHE A 168 -8.65 -2.49 -0.13
CA PHE A 168 -7.68 -1.43 -0.45
C PHE A 168 -8.37 -0.07 -0.54
N ASP A 169 -7.74 0.98 -0.03
CA ASP A 169 -8.32 2.33 -0.02
C ASP A 169 -8.42 2.91 -1.43
N ASP A 170 -7.39 2.68 -2.25
CA ASP A 170 -7.28 3.16 -3.62
C ASP A 170 -6.35 2.28 -4.47
N TYR A 171 -6.10 2.69 -5.71
CA TYR A 171 -5.19 1.96 -6.60
C TYR A 171 -3.72 2.05 -6.18
N MET A 172 -3.31 3.12 -5.51
CA MET A 172 -1.94 3.28 -4.99
C MET A 172 -1.68 2.27 -3.85
N ASP A 173 -2.65 2.08 -2.97
CA ASP A 173 -2.60 1.07 -1.91
C ASP A 173 -2.46 -0.35 -2.47
N PHE A 174 -3.30 -0.66 -3.45
CA PHE A 174 -3.23 -1.93 -4.16
C PHE A 174 -1.86 -2.14 -4.82
N GLN A 175 -1.32 -1.13 -5.52
CA GLN A 175 -0.02 -1.20 -6.18
C GLN A 175 1.13 -1.41 -5.18
N ALA A 176 1.13 -0.67 -4.07
CA ALA A 176 2.14 -0.78 -3.04
C ALA A 176 2.16 -2.19 -2.44
N HIS A 177 0.98 -2.68 -2.05
CA HIS A 177 0.83 -4.03 -1.51
C HIS A 177 1.27 -5.10 -2.52
N ALA A 178 0.80 -5.00 -3.75
CA ALA A 178 1.11 -5.98 -4.80
C ALA A 178 2.62 -6.00 -5.13
N LEU A 179 3.25 -4.82 -5.28
CA LEU A 179 4.69 -4.74 -5.58
C LEU A 179 5.53 -5.30 -4.44
N VAL A 180 5.22 -4.92 -3.19
CA VAL A 180 5.93 -5.42 -2.00
C VAL A 180 5.80 -6.95 -1.91
N THR A 181 4.59 -7.48 -2.09
CA THR A 181 4.32 -8.92 -2.02
C THR A 181 5.07 -9.69 -3.10
N GLU A 182 5.05 -9.21 -4.34
CA GLU A 182 5.79 -9.85 -5.45
C GLU A 182 7.31 -9.72 -5.28
N PHE A 183 7.78 -8.56 -4.82
CA PHE A 183 9.19 -8.34 -4.55
C PHE A 183 9.70 -9.27 -3.45
N GLN A 184 8.99 -9.38 -2.33
CA GLN A 184 9.34 -10.29 -1.24
C GLN A 184 9.32 -11.77 -1.68
N ALA A 185 8.30 -12.17 -2.43
CA ALA A 185 8.21 -13.53 -2.96
C ALA A 185 9.40 -13.85 -3.88
N ARG A 186 9.80 -12.89 -4.72
CA ARG A 186 10.97 -13.01 -5.59
C ARG A 186 12.27 -13.11 -4.80
N GLU A 187 12.51 -12.21 -3.85
CA GLU A 187 13.73 -12.21 -3.03
C GLU A 187 13.85 -13.51 -2.23
N ASN A 188 12.76 -13.98 -1.63
CA ASN A 188 12.75 -15.27 -0.93
C ASN A 188 13.09 -16.45 -1.86
N ALA A 189 12.54 -16.48 -3.06
CA ALA A 189 12.82 -17.54 -4.04
C ALA A 189 14.26 -17.49 -4.57
N LEU A 190 14.89 -16.31 -4.57
CA LEU A 190 16.32 -16.11 -4.90
C LEU A 190 17.25 -16.36 -3.70
N GLY A 191 16.72 -16.69 -2.52
CA GLY A 191 17.50 -16.86 -1.30
C GLY A 191 18.11 -15.56 -0.77
N ARG A 192 17.55 -14.41 -1.13
CA ARG A 192 17.98 -13.10 -0.69
C ARG A 192 17.13 -12.61 0.48
N THR A 193 17.73 -11.92 1.43
CA THR A 193 16.99 -11.22 2.50
C THR A 193 16.54 -9.85 2.01
N PRO A 194 15.27 -9.45 2.28
CA PRO A 194 14.82 -8.10 2.01
C PRO A 194 15.74 -7.09 2.70
N PHE A 195 16.07 -5.99 2.01
CA PHE A 195 16.92 -4.96 2.60
C PHE A 195 16.20 -4.20 3.72
N ASN A 196 16.96 -3.78 4.74
CA ASN A 196 16.44 -3.21 5.98
C ASN A 196 15.46 -2.04 5.77
N ALA A 197 15.71 -1.17 4.79
CA ALA A 197 14.85 -0.03 4.51
C ALA A 197 13.42 -0.44 4.10
N LEU A 198 13.24 -1.49 3.28
CA LEU A 198 11.92 -2.00 2.91
C LEU A 198 11.23 -2.65 4.12
N THR A 199 11.96 -3.46 4.88
CA THR A 199 11.44 -4.10 6.10
C THR A 199 10.96 -3.04 7.09
N ASN A 200 11.73 -1.97 7.27
CA ASN A 200 11.37 -0.85 8.13
C ASN A 200 10.14 -0.08 7.59
N ALA A 201 10.07 0.20 6.29
CA ALA A 201 8.92 0.87 5.69
C ALA A 201 7.61 0.06 5.83
N ILE A 202 7.68 -1.26 5.71
CA ILE A 202 6.52 -2.15 5.93
C ILE A 202 6.08 -2.08 7.40
N ARG A 203 7.02 -2.24 8.33
CA ARG A 203 6.73 -2.18 9.76
C ARG A 203 6.12 -0.84 10.17
N VAL A 204 6.64 0.27 9.65
CA VAL A 204 6.07 1.60 9.92
C VAL A 204 4.62 1.68 9.45
N ALA A 205 4.30 1.20 8.24
CA ALA A 205 2.93 1.20 7.74
C ALA A 205 1.96 0.35 8.61
N GLU A 206 2.43 -0.82 9.08
CA GLU A 206 1.65 -1.67 10.00
C GLU A 206 1.40 -0.98 11.35
N ALA A 207 2.41 -0.32 11.88
CA ALA A 207 2.30 0.41 13.13
C ALA A 207 1.32 1.57 13.08
N GLU A 208 1.38 2.33 12.01
CA GLU A 208 0.45 3.43 11.81
C GLU A 208 -0.99 2.98 11.73
N ARG A 209 -1.25 1.88 11.03
CA ARG A 209 -2.58 1.28 11.01
C ARG A 209 -3.04 0.94 12.44
N MET A 210 -2.18 0.28 13.22
CA MET A 210 -2.49 -0.04 14.61
C MET A 210 -2.74 1.22 15.44
N ILE A 211 -1.91 2.25 15.29
CA ILE A 211 -2.08 3.52 16.01
C ILE A 211 -3.40 4.20 15.62
N CYS A 212 -3.77 4.21 14.34
CA CYS A 212 -5.06 4.74 13.87
C CYS A 212 -6.25 4.00 14.49
N ASP A 213 -6.21 2.66 14.53
CA ASP A 213 -7.26 1.84 15.14
C ASP A 213 -7.40 2.14 16.64
N LYS A 214 -6.27 2.32 17.34
CA LYS A 214 -6.25 2.69 18.76
C LYS A 214 -6.76 4.10 19.01
N ILE A 215 -6.44 5.07 18.15
CA ILE A 215 -6.99 6.43 18.21
C ILE A 215 -8.52 6.40 18.06
N ALA A 216 -9.06 5.58 17.17
CA ALA A 216 -10.51 5.41 17.02
C ALA A 216 -11.12 4.84 18.32
N SER A 217 -10.56 3.76 18.88
CA SER A 217 -10.99 3.16 20.14
C SER A 217 -10.97 4.18 21.30
N ILE A 218 -9.88 4.93 21.47
CA ILE A 218 -9.78 5.98 22.50
C ILE A 218 -10.81 7.07 22.29
N THR A 219 -11.07 7.46 21.04
CA THR A 219 -12.07 8.50 20.73
C THR A 219 -13.47 8.08 21.18
N ASP A 220 -13.83 6.80 20.96
CA ASP A 220 -15.10 6.24 21.40
C ASP A 220 -15.20 6.16 22.92
N GLU A 221 -14.14 5.76 23.61
CA GLU A 221 -14.09 5.76 25.07
C GLU A 221 -14.20 7.17 25.67
N LEU A 222 -13.59 8.19 25.05
CA LEU A 222 -13.74 9.59 25.48
C LEU A 222 -15.16 10.11 25.28
N ALA A 223 -15.87 9.66 24.25
CA ALA A 223 -17.29 9.97 24.06
C ALA A 223 -18.15 9.36 25.18
N GLN A 224 -17.87 8.13 25.61
CA GLN A 224 -18.52 7.50 26.76
C GLN A 224 -18.18 8.24 28.07
N GLY A 225 -16.95 8.72 28.23
CA GLY A 225 -16.52 9.52 29.38
C GLY A 225 -17.38 10.78 29.60
N ALA A 226 -17.80 11.46 28.53
CA ALA A 226 -18.72 12.59 28.61
C ALA A 226 -20.10 12.19 29.17
N ILE A 227 -20.60 11.00 28.86
CA ILE A 227 -21.85 10.45 29.41
C ILE A 227 -21.68 10.18 30.91
N TYR A 228 -20.54 9.66 31.33
CA TYR A 228 -20.25 9.42 32.76
C TYR A 228 -20.25 10.74 33.57
N ILE A 229 -19.66 11.80 33.00
CA ILE A 229 -19.69 13.14 33.63
C ILE A 229 -21.14 13.62 33.83
N LEU A 230 -21.96 13.50 32.76
CA LEU A 230 -23.36 13.89 32.86
C LEU A 230 -24.10 13.11 33.93
N ASN A 231 -23.89 11.79 33.99
CA ASN A 231 -24.50 10.93 34.99
C ASN A 231 -24.02 11.28 36.41
N MET A 232 -22.72 11.61 36.62
CA MET A 232 -22.20 12.08 37.90
C MET A 232 -22.91 13.38 38.32
N LYS A 233 -23.03 14.35 37.44
CA LYS A 233 -23.72 15.63 37.72
C LYS A 233 -25.19 15.41 38.05
N LEU A 234 -25.88 14.49 37.37
CA LEU A 234 -27.28 14.13 37.66
C LEU A 234 -27.42 13.46 39.02
N GLN A 235 -26.50 12.56 39.40
CA GLN A 235 -26.50 11.93 40.73
C GLN A 235 -26.16 12.95 41.82
N ALA A 236 -25.22 13.87 41.58
CA ALA A 236 -24.87 14.94 42.51
C ALA A 236 -26.05 15.81 42.88
N VAL A 237 -27.00 16.07 41.96
CA VAL A 237 -28.23 16.83 42.25
C VAL A 237 -29.04 16.19 43.38
N LYS A 238 -29.09 14.85 43.44
CA LYS A 238 -29.83 14.10 44.47
C LYS A 238 -29.21 14.22 45.87
N LEU A 239 -27.95 14.61 45.96
CA LEU A 239 -27.20 14.75 47.23
C LEU A 239 -27.51 16.05 47.97
N GLY A 240 -28.24 17.00 47.38
CA GLY A 240 -28.62 18.27 47.98
C GLY A 240 -27.41 19.10 48.41
N ARG A 241 -27.24 19.33 49.73
CA ARG A 241 -26.14 20.14 50.26
C ARG A 241 -24.76 19.49 50.12
N ASP A 242 -24.67 18.18 50.00
CA ASP A 242 -23.42 17.41 49.90
C ASP A 242 -22.92 17.30 48.45
N ARG A 243 -23.57 17.92 47.47
CA ARG A 243 -23.24 17.83 46.04
C ARG A 243 -21.94 18.52 45.64
N ALA A 244 -21.47 19.52 46.41
CA ALA A 244 -20.37 20.41 46.01
C ALA A 244 -19.07 19.67 45.67
N ALA A 245 -18.73 18.63 46.45
CA ALA A 245 -17.53 17.83 46.21
C ALA A 245 -17.65 17.01 44.91
N ILE A 246 -18.79 16.37 44.65
CA ILE A 246 -19.02 15.59 43.41
C ILE A 246 -19.06 16.53 42.19
N ASP A 247 -19.67 17.72 42.29
CA ASP A 247 -19.65 18.71 41.23
C ASP A 247 -18.20 19.16 40.92
N ALA A 248 -17.37 19.42 41.94
CA ALA A 248 -15.97 19.79 41.73
C ALA A 248 -15.17 18.67 41.06
N ILE A 249 -15.35 17.41 41.52
CA ILE A 249 -14.71 16.23 40.92
C ILE A 249 -15.16 16.04 39.46
N SER A 250 -16.47 16.16 39.15
CA SER A 250 -17.02 16.05 37.81
C SER A 250 -16.48 17.12 36.89
N ASN A 251 -16.32 18.36 37.35
CA ASN A 251 -15.74 19.44 36.56
C ASN A 251 -14.25 19.22 36.28
N ASN A 252 -13.50 18.73 37.26
CA ASN A 252 -12.08 18.38 37.07
C ASN A 252 -11.92 17.23 36.07
N TYR A 253 -12.82 16.24 36.15
CA TYR A 253 -12.85 15.13 35.18
C TYR A 253 -13.11 15.66 33.75
N ASP A 254 -14.08 16.56 33.58
CA ASP A 254 -14.42 17.17 32.30
C ASP A 254 -13.23 17.91 31.67
N LEU A 255 -12.49 18.69 32.49
CA LEU A 255 -11.28 19.37 32.03
C LEU A 255 -10.21 18.40 31.55
N ILE A 256 -9.92 17.34 32.31
CA ILE A 256 -8.90 16.35 31.93
C ILE A 256 -9.32 15.58 30.67
N LEU A 257 -10.59 15.19 30.52
CA LEU A 257 -11.10 14.58 29.30
C LEU A 257 -10.98 15.53 28.09
N GLY A 258 -11.23 16.82 28.27
CA GLY A 258 -11.03 17.86 27.27
C GLY A 258 -9.57 17.95 26.80
N ASP A 259 -8.62 17.87 27.72
CA ASP A 259 -7.20 17.88 27.43
C ASP A 259 -6.77 16.64 26.66
N ILE A 260 -7.24 15.44 27.07
CA ILE A 260 -6.97 14.18 26.36
C ILE A 260 -7.58 14.22 24.96
N LYS A 261 -8.84 14.64 24.82
CA LYS A 261 -9.51 14.79 23.52
C LYS A 261 -8.74 15.73 22.58
N SER A 262 -8.25 16.85 23.12
CA SER A 262 -7.41 17.81 22.39
C SER A 262 -6.08 17.19 21.95
N GLY A 263 -5.44 16.40 22.84
CA GLY A 263 -4.23 15.66 22.54
C GLY A 263 -4.42 14.60 21.45
N ILE A 264 -5.48 13.80 21.53
CA ILE A 264 -5.86 12.81 20.53
C ILE A 264 -6.18 13.48 19.18
N THR A 265 -6.90 14.62 19.20
CA THR A 265 -7.20 15.37 17.97
C THR A 265 -5.92 15.88 17.31
N ARG A 266 -4.96 16.39 18.09
CA ARG A 266 -3.63 16.79 17.56
C ARG A 266 -2.82 15.60 17.04
N LEU A 267 -2.86 14.46 17.72
CA LEU A 267 -2.23 13.24 17.24
C LEU A 267 -2.85 12.76 15.92
N LYS A 268 -4.19 12.78 15.85
CA LYS A 268 -4.94 12.47 14.65
C LYS A 268 -4.62 13.44 13.51
N SER A 269 -4.43 14.74 13.76
CA SER A 269 -4.04 15.68 12.71
C SER A 269 -2.63 15.41 12.19
N ILE A 270 -1.65 15.12 13.02
CA ILE A 270 -0.30 14.73 12.59
C ILE A 270 -0.39 13.50 11.68
N MET A 271 -1.17 12.49 12.05
CA MET A 271 -1.36 11.28 11.25
C MET A 271 -2.29 11.49 10.04
N SER A 272 -3.18 12.46 10.05
CA SER A 272 -4.17 12.78 9.00
C SER A 272 -3.68 13.87 8.05
N ASP A 273 -2.93 14.87 8.50
CA ASP A 273 -2.17 15.77 7.63
C ASP A 273 -1.04 15.00 6.92
N ALA A 274 -0.48 13.99 7.62
CA ALA A 274 0.24 12.88 7.06
C ALA A 274 -0.62 12.05 6.08
N SER A 275 -1.90 11.81 6.30
CA SER A 275 -2.71 10.92 5.49
C SER A 275 -3.28 11.53 4.21
N THR A 276 -3.38 12.84 4.05
CA THR A 276 -3.77 13.43 2.76
C THR A 276 -2.59 13.69 1.82
N SER A 277 -1.39 13.98 2.34
CA SER A 277 -0.17 14.08 1.53
C SER A 277 0.84 12.96 1.79
N ASN A 278 0.90 12.38 2.98
CA ASN A 278 1.94 11.45 3.42
C ASN A 278 1.49 9.98 3.45
N PHE A 279 0.20 9.64 3.55
CA PHE A 279 -0.25 8.25 3.39
C PHE A 279 -0.09 7.80 1.92
N SER A 280 -0.38 8.68 0.97
CA SER A 280 0.03 8.54 -0.43
C SER A 280 1.56 8.48 -0.55
N SER A 281 2.29 9.27 0.23
CA SER A 281 3.75 9.33 0.28
C SER A 281 4.40 8.04 0.81
N ARG A 282 3.76 7.33 1.76
CA ARG A 282 4.31 6.08 2.34
C ARG A 282 4.11 4.87 1.42
N LYS A 283 2.94 4.75 0.83
CA LYS A 283 2.68 3.76 -0.22
C LYS A 283 3.59 4.01 -1.42
N GLU A 284 3.78 5.26 -1.78
CA GLU A 284 4.76 5.68 -2.78
C GLU A 284 6.19 5.31 -2.38
N SER A 285 6.56 5.45 -1.09
CA SER A 285 7.88 5.02 -0.59
C SER A 285 8.13 3.54 -0.78
N GLN A 286 7.17 2.69 -0.43
CA GLN A 286 7.28 1.24 -0.61
C GLN A 286 7.45 0.89 -2.08
N ILE A 287 6.68 1.54 -2.95
CA ILE A 287 6.81 1.40 -4.41
C ILE A 287 8.22 1.82 -4.86
N LEU A 288 8.68 2.99 -4.42
CA LEU A 288 9.98 3.54 -4.82
C LEU A 288 11.15 2.69 -4.31
N LEU A 289 11.08 2.17 -3.09
CA LEU A 289 12.09 1.26 -2.53
C LEU A 289 12.21 -0.02 -3.35
N CYS A 290 11.10 -0.70 -3.62
CA CYS A 290 11.09 -1.90 -4.44
C CYS A 290 11.52 -1.60 -5.88
N ALA A 291 10.99 -0.53 -6.48
CA ALA A 291 11.31 -0.13 -7.83
C ALA A 291 12.79 0.26 -7.98
N SER A 292 13.37 0.97 -6.99
CA SER A 292 14.80 1.32 -6.97
C SER A 292 15.68 0.08 -6.92
N SER A 293 15.32 -0.92 -6.08
CA SER A 293 16.06 -2.18 -5.99
C SER A 293 16.01 -2.97 -7.30
N ILE A 294 14.83 -3.09 -7.92
CA ILE A 294 14.66 -3.75 -9.22
C ILE A 294 15.46 -3.01 -10.31
N MET A 295 15.43 -1.67 -10.30
CA MET A 295 16.19 -0.86 -11.26
C MET A 295 17.70 -1.02 -11.09
N ALA A 296 18.21 -1.10 -9.86
CA ALA A 296 19.63 -1.35 -9.59
C ALA A 296 20.08 -2.69 -10.21
N GLU A 297 19.27 -3.75 -10.05
CA GLU A 297 19.56 -5.06 -10.64
C GLU A 297 19.50 -5.02 -12.18
N VAL A 298 18.53 -4.29 -12.74
CA VAL A 298 18.44 -4.12 -14.20
C VAL A 298 19.66 -3.36 -14.74
N VAL A 299 20.11 -2.30 -14.06
CA VAL A 299 21.34 -1.56 -14.44
C VAL A 299 22.54 -2.52 -14.43
N GLN A 300 22.69 -3.30 -13.36
CA GLN A 300 23.80 -4.25 -13.25
C GLN A 300 23.75 -5.31 -14.37
N ASN A 301 22.60 -5.90 -14.62
CA ASN A 301 22.43 -6.92 -15.66
C ASN A 301 22.65 -6.32 -17.06
N PHE A 302 22.19 -5.09 -17.28
CA PHE A 302 22.33 -4.38 -18.55
C PHE A 302 23.78 -4.03 -18.85
N ASP A 303 24.55 -3.63 -17.85
CA ASP A 303 25.99 -3.31 -18.00
C ASP A 303 26.84 -4.57 -18.26
N GLN A 304 26.40 -5.75 -17.79
CA GLN A 304 27.11 -7.03 -17.92
C GLN A 304 26.61 -7.91 -19.07
N GLY A 305 25.40 -7.67 -19.56
CA GLY A 305 24.74 -8.53 -20.54
C GLY A 305 25.17 -8.25 -22.00
N ASP A 306 24.93 -9.25 -22.87
CA ASP A 306 25.05 -9.12 -24.31
C ASP A 306 23.68 -8.73 -24.89
N GLU A 307 23.43 -7.43 -24.96
CA GLU A 307 22.13 -6.90 -25.37
C GLU A 307 22.08 -6.66 -26.90
N PRO A 308 20.90 -6.82 -27.54
CA PRO A 308 20.74 -6.66 -28.98
C PRO A 308 20.74 -5.19 -29.40
N MET A 309 21.82 -4.49 -29.08
CA MET A 309 21.99 -3.04 -29.28
C MET A 309 23.40 -2.69 -29.71
N THR A 310 23.56 -1.56 -30.41
CA THR A 310 24.86 -0.97 -30.65
C THR A 310 25.46 -0.42 -29.35
N THR A 311 26.77 -0.16 -29.32
CA THR A 311 27.42 0.42 -28.14
C THR A 311 26.81 1.79 -27.78
N GLU A 312 26.53 2.64 -28.76
CA GLU A 312 25.91 3.96 -28.53
C GLU A 312 24.49 3.84 -27.97
N GLU A 313 23.71 2.90 -28.48
CA GLU A 313 22.36 2.62 -27.95
C GLU A 313 22.44 2.14 -26.51
N ARG A 314 23.36 1.21 -26.20
CA ARG A 314 23.58 0.69 -24.86
C ARG A 314 23.96 1.78 -23.87
N GLU A 315 24.87 2.66 -24.22
CA GLU A 315 25.27 3.79 -23.39
C GLU A 315 24.08 4.73 -23.12
N ARG A 316 23.30 5.06 -24.12
CA ARG A 316 22.11 5.89 -23.99
C ARG A 316 21.06 5.25 -23.07
N GLU A 317 20.74 3.98 -23.26
CA GLU A 317 19.75 3.27 -22.44
C GLU A 317 20.24 3.08 -21.00
N SER A 318 21.54 2.84 -20.80
CA SER A 318 22.18 2.80 -19.47
C SER A 318 22.03 4.13 -18.72
N VAL A 319 22.14 5.27 -19.41
CA VAL A 319 21.90 6.60 -18.82
C VAL A 319 20.44 6.75 -18.36
N TYR A 320 19.45 6.35 -19.17
CA TYR A 320 18.04 6.37 -18.76
C TYR A 320 17.78 5.52 -17.53
N LEU A 321 18.30 4.28 -17.50
CA LEU A 321 18.16 3.37 -16.38
C LEU A 321 18.79 3.93 -15.11
N ARG A 322 20.01 4.45 -15.18
CA ARG A 322 20.73 5.03 -14.03
C ARG A 322 20.04 6.28 -13.52
N ASN A 323 19.56 7.16 -14.40
CA ASN A 323 18.83 8.36 -14.00
C ASN A 323 17.52 8.01 -13.30
N LEU A 324 16.77 7.03 -13.80
CA LEU A 324 15.52 6.60 -13.18
C LEU A 324 15.78 5.90 -11.84
N HIS A 325 16.83 5.06 -11.76
CA HIS A 325 17.26 4.45 -10.49
C HIS A 325 17.62 5.55 -9.47
N ALA A 326 18.43 6.53 -9.84
CA ALA A 326 18.80 7.64 -8.95
C ALA A 326 17.58 8.45 -8.50
N ALA A 327 16.64 8.74 -9.41
CA ALA A 327 15.42 9.45 -9.07
C ALA A 327 14.57 8.68 -8.05
N PHE A 328 14.41 7.36 -8.22
CA PHE A 328 13.67 6.51 -7.28
C PHE A 328 14.39 6.40 -5.94
N SER A 329 15.71 6.19 -5.94
CA SER A 329 16.54 6.11 -4.74
C SER A 329 16.47 7.41 -3.92
N ASN A 330 16.65 8.57 -4.55
CA ASN A 330 16.60 9.87 -3.87
C ASN A 330 15.21 10.13 -3.26
N LYS A 331 14.13 9.86 -4.00
CA LYS A 331 12.77 10.01 -3.49
C LYS A 331 12.49 9.06 -2.34
N SER A 332 12.92 7.80 -2.41
CA SER A 332 12.71 6.82 -1.35
C SER A 332 13.45 7.22 -0.07
N THR A 333 14.69 7.69 -0.18
CA THR A 333 15.48 8.17 0.96
C THR A 333 14.82 9.37 1.63
N ALA A 334 14.37 10.34 0.85
CA ALA A 334 13.66 11.52 1.37
C ALA A 334 12.35 11.12 2.09
N SER A 335 11.61 10.18 1.53
CA SER A 335 10.36 9.69 2.11
C SER A 335 10.58 8.90 3.41
N VAL A 336 11.59 8.04 3.47
CA VAL A 336 11.97 7.34 4.71
C VAL A 336 12.37 8.33 5.80
N SER A 337 13.15 9.38 5.46
CA SER A 337 13.50 10.44 6.41
C SER A 337 12.28 11.18 6.96
N ALA A 338 11.32 11.53 6.11
CA ALA A 338 10.08 12.17 6.53
C ALA A 338 9.26 11.26 7.48
N MET A 339 9.17 9.97 7.18
CA MET A 339 8.52 8.99 8.06
C MET A 339 9.18 8.92 9.45
N MET A 340 10.52 9.01 9.52
CA MET A 340 11.25 9.03 10.79
C MET A 340 10.91 10.26 11.63
N ASP A 341 10.81 11.42 11.00
CA ASP A 341 10.47 12.67 11.68
C ASP A 341 9.04 12.64 12.23
N GLU A 342 8.10 12.07 11.49
CA GLU A 342 6.73 11.86 11.95
C GLU A 342 6.65 10.90 13.13
N CYS A 343 7.34 9.77 13.08
CA CYS A 343 7.39 8.82 14.21
C CYS A 343 7.88 9.51 15.48
N ARG A 344 8.90 10.37 15.39
CA ARG A 344 9.39 11.13 16.55
C ARG A 344 8.34 12.11 17.08
N GLN A 345 7.60 12.78 16.22
CA GLN A 345 6.52 13.69 16.63
C GLN A 345 5.38 12.93 17.31
N VAL A 346 4.98 11.79 16.77
CA VAL A 346 3.96 10.90 17.34
C VAL A 346 4.37 10.45 18.75
N LEU A 347 5.61 9.97 18.92
CA LEU A 347 6.15 9.56 20.22
C LEU A 347 6.11 10.70 21.26
N GLY A 348 6.57 11.89 20.90
CA GLY A 348 6.55 13.03 21.79
C GLY A 348 5.14 13.46 22.24
N ARG A 349 4.14 13.30 21.35
CA ARG A 349 2.74 13.58 21.71
C ARG A 349 2.12 12.49 22.57
N MET A 350 2.47 11.23 22.35
CA MET A 350 2.01 10.11 23.21
C MET A 350 2.50 10.24 24.64
N ASP A 351 3.74 10.69 24.84
CA ASP A 351 4.29 10.94 26.17
C ASP A 351 3.49 12.00 26.93
N SER A 352 3.12 13.09 26.27
CA SER A 352 2.25 14.12 26.83
C SER A 352 0.86 13.57 27.21
N LEU A 353 0.24 12.75 26.37
CA LEU A 353 -1.05 12.11 26.66
C LEU A 353 -0.96 11.16 27.86
N ARG A 354 0.13 10.40 27.97
CA ARG A 354 0.38 9.50 29.10
C ARG A 354 0.43 10.26 30.43
N GLN A 355 1.07 11.42 30.46
CA GLN A 355 1.10 12.28 31.65
C GLN A 355 -0.31 12.79 32.04
N THR A 356 -1.11 13.20 31.04
CA THR A 356 -2.48 13.68 31.29
C THR A 356 -3.37 12.55 31.86
N LEU A 357 -3.17 11.29 31.44
CA LEU A 357 -3.88 10.13 31.97
C LEU A 357 -3.62 9.90 33.49
N LEU A 358 -2.49 10.30 34.03
CA LEU A 358 -2.24 10.21 35.46
C LEU A 358 -3.23 11.08 36.23
N GLY A 359 -3.66 12.21 35.66
CA GLY A 359 -4.71 13.07 36.23
C GLY A 359 -6.05 12.36 36.40
N LEU A 360 -6.46 11.52 35.41
CA LEU A 360 -7.68 10.71 35.55
C LEU A 360 -7.65 9.72 36.72
N SER A 361 -6.48 9.18 37.03
CA SER A 361 -6.30 8.29 38.17
C SER A 361 -6.50 9.04 39.50
N ALA A 362 -6.07 10.30 39.58
CA ALA A 362 -6.28 11.13 40.77
C ALA A 362 -7.78 11.46 40.97
N VAL A 363 -8.50 11.80 39.89
CA VAL A 363 -9.95 12.03 39.92
C VAL A 363 -10.70 10.79 40.41
N ARG A 364 -10.34 9.62 39.92
CA ARG A 364 -10.92 8.35 40.37
C ARG A 364 -10.76 8.12 41.87
N VAL A 365 -9.55 8.34 42.39
CA VAL A 365 -9.29 8.20 43.84
C VAL A 365 -10.13 9.19 44.63
N SER A 366 -10.19 10.46 44.21
CA SER A 366 -11.01 11.49 44.85
C SER A 366 -12.49 11.10 44.85
N LEU A 367 -12.99 10.55 43.74
CA LEU A 367 -14.38 10.10 43.64
C LEU A 367 -14.69 8.95 44.59
N ARG A 368 -13.81 7.96 44.72
CA ARG A 368 -13.96 6.86 45.68
C ARG A 368 -13.92 7.30 47.14
N VAL A 369 -13.00 8.23 47.48
CA VAL A 369 -12.93 8.78 48.81
C VAL A 369 -14.24 9.50 49.17
N GLU A 370 -14.77 10.30 48.26
CA GLU A 370 -15.98 11.06 48.48
C GLU A 370 -17.23 10.15 48.56
N THR A 371 -17.31 9.12 47.70
CA THR A 371 -18.39 8.15 47.76
C THR A 371 -18.42 7.40 49.06
N ASN A 372 -17.25 6.96 49.57
CA ASN A 372 -17.14 6.32 50.89
C ASN A 372 -17.58 7.26 52.01
N ARG A 373 -17.24 8.56 51.94
CA ARG A 373 -17.68 9.55 52.91
C ARG A 373 -19.20 9.74 52.97
N LEU A 374 -19.84 9.67 51.78
CA LEU A 374 -21.28 9.86 51.67
C LEU A 374 -22.09 8.60 52.01
N GLY A 375 -21.46 7.41 51.98
CA GLY A 375 -22.06 6.11 52.31
C GLY A 375 -23.32 5.82 51.50
N GLU A 376 -24.40 5.40 52.17
CA GLU A 376 -25.68 5.05 51.55
C GLU A 376 -26.28 6.14 50.67
N ARG A 377 -25.97 7.41 50.93
CA ARG A 377 -26.46 8.54 50.11
C ARG A 377 -25.86 8.60 48.72
N ALA A 378 -24.72 7.97 48.52
CA ALA A 378 -24.03 7.88 47.26
C ALA A 378 -24.47 6.62 46.42
N ARG A 379 -25.52 5.91 46.80
CA ARG A 379 -26.05 4.77 46.03
C ARG A 379 -26.28 5.14 44.58
N GLY A 380 -25.67 4.37 43.66
CA GLY A 380 -25.69 4.63 42.24
C GLY A 380 -24.42 5.32 41.70
N LEU A 381 -23.53 5.82 42.55
CA LEU A 381 -22.21 6.28 42.12
C LEU A 381 -21.18 5.14 42.02
N ASP A 382 -21.38 4.02 42.76
CA ASP A 382 -20.43 2.90 42.75
C ASP A 382 -20.38 2.20 41.38
N SER A 383 -21.55 1.96 40.74
CA SER A 383 -21.58 1.39 39.39
C SER A 383 -20.92 2.33 38.38
N LEU A 384 -21.18 3.62 38.51
CA LEU A 384 -20.60 4.63 37.61
C LEU A 384 -19.06 4.72 37.78
N ILE A 385 -18.56 4.63 39.03
CA ILE A 385 -17.12 4.59 39.30
C ILE A 385 -16.49 3.34 38.64
N SER A 386 -17.15 2.20 38.74
CA SER A 386 -16.69 0.95 38.09
C SER A 386 -16.62 1.08 36.57
N GLU A 387 -17.63 1.68 35.93
CA GLU A 387 -17.66 1.94 34.49
C GLU A 387 -16.54 2.91 34.04
N ILE A 388 -16.33 3.98 34.82
CA ILE A 388 -15.23 4.93 34.62
C ILE A 388 -13.87 4.23 34.74
N ASP A 389 -13.68 3.39 35.76
CA ASP A 389 -12.44 2.61 35.96
C ASP A 389 -12.14 1.70 34.78
N GLN A 390 -13.14 1.00 34.26
CA GLN A 390 -12.98 0.14 33.09
C GLN A 390 -12.65 0.94 31.81
N SER A 391 -13.33 2.05 31.59
CA SER A 391 -13.05 2.94 30.45
C SER A 391 -11.62 3.52 30.53
N HIS A 392 -11.19 4.01 31.68
CA HIS A 392 -9.83 4.51 31.87
C HIS A 392 -8.77 3.43 31.65
N GLN A 393 -9.05 2.17 32.06
CA GLN A 393 -8.12 1.08 31.85
C GLN A 393 -7.99 0.74 30.35
N ARG A 394 -9.10 0.79 29.60
CA ARG A 394 -9.06 0.59 28.13
C ARG A 394 -8.23 1.68 27.46
N VAL A 395 -8.49 2.96 27.77
CA VAL A 395 -7.73 4.08 27.22
C VAL A 395 -6.23 3.97 27.55
N ARG A 396 -5.90 3.58 28.80
CA ARG A 396 -4.50 3.37 29.21
C ARG A 396 -3.84 2.25 28.39
N ASN A 397 -4.49 1.10 28.29
CA ASN A 397 -3.96 -0.04 27.55
C ASN A 397 -3.74 0.31 26.07
N ASP A 398 -4.68 1.03 25.46
CA ASP A 398 -4.55 1.44 24.07
C ASP A 398 -3.38 2.43 23.88
N LEU A 399 -3.19 3.39 24.78
CA LEU A 399 -2.04 4.30 24.74
C LEU A 399 -0.70 3.61 25.01
N GLU A 400 -0.65 2.62 25.92
CA GLU A 400 0.55 1.82 26.17
C GLU A 400 0.93 1.01 24.93
N GLN A 401 -0.03 0.35 24.29
CA GLN A 401 0.21 -0.38 23.03
C GLN A 401 0.68 0.54 21.89
N MET A 402 0.08 1.73 21.76
CA MET A 402 0.53 2.74 20.79
C MET A 402 1.97 3.15 21.05
N PHE A 403 2.33 3.42 22.32
CA PHE A 403 3.67 3.84 22.71
C PHE A 403 4.71 2.75 22.46
N GLU A 404 4.44 1.50 22.85
CA GLU A 404 5.32 0.35 22.58
C GLU A 404 5.54 0.19 21.09
N THR A 405 4.46 0.25 20.31
CA THR A 405 4.53 0.17 18.85
C THR A 405 5.42 1.27 18.30
N ALA A 406 5.18 2.53 18.63
CA ALA A 406 5.96 3.66 18.13
C ALA A 406 7.43 3.64 18.61
N SER A 407 7.71 3.18 19.84
CA SER A 407 9.06 3.06 20.38
C SER A 407 9.89 1.97 19.71
N HIS A 408 9.29 0.82 19.39
CA HIS A 408 9.93 -0.24 18.63
C HIS A 408 10.40 0.22 17.25
N PHE A 409 9.66 1.16 16.64
CA PHE A 409 10.05 1.74 15.35
C PHE A 409 11.22 2.69 15.45
N SER A 410 11.21 3.59 16.44
CA SER A 410 12.29 4.54 16.64
C SER A 410 13.63 3.83 16.87
N SER A 411 13.63 2.73 17.60
CA SER A 411 14.85 1.93 17.86
C SER A 411 15.31 1.11 16.65
N ALA A 412 14.39 0.53 15.87
CA ALA A 412 14.74 -0.28 14.69
C ALA A 412 15.32 0.56 13.54
N ILE A 413 14.88 1.82 13.43
CA ILE A 413 15.36 2.75 12.39
C ILE A 413 16.71 3.38 12.76
N THR A 414 17.00 3.61 14.06
CA THR A 414 18.32 4.13 14.50
C THR A 414 19.42 3.08 14.48
N ALA A 415 19.09 1.80 14.39
CA ALA A 415 20.05 0.69 14.33
C ALA A 415 20.43 0.25 12.90
N SER A 416 19.84 0.85 11.87
CA SER A 416 20.12 0.60 10.44
C SER A 416 20.84 1.75 9.78
#